data_185c63e81025cb470eea876655bc9e58
#
_entry.id   185c63e81025cb470eea876655bc9e58
#
_cell.length_a   1.000
_cell.length_b   1.000
_cell.length_c   1.000
_cell.angle_alpha   90.00
_cell.angle_beta   90.00
_cell.angle_gamma   90.00
#
_symmetry.space_group_name_H-M   'P 1'
#
loop_
_entity.id
_entity.type
_entity.pdbx_description
1 polymer ?
#
loop_
_entity_poly.entity_id
_entity_poly.type
_entity_poly.pdbx_seq_one_letter_code
_entity_poly.pdbx_strand_id
1 'polypeptide(L)'
;GIRDCLLSRGLGDVYKRQLQGRGVLVSNEYVAARAEILKSNLERMGVSNAVVLNETPARIAEALPEFFDRVLVDAPCSGEGMFRKEPVAQQQHCEALVKQCAELGAQILDCAAAALAPGGQLVYSTCTFAPEEDEGQVAAFLQRHPEFALADVLGNVDYTFGSAGEENRTGGLSLDVSKVRRIWPCQGGEGHFMARLVKAGTPRTLPPEGEYTPEEQLWLAAAAQAGKKSKGKAAKPAKTADARSTRRADSRACRDAVQGTSRRTRDTGAGEATPAQSLAAWQEFARQYFPALAQRPAVVHGGGVLLSVAFPQTGLHVLRAGVFVGSVQKGRFVPEHHLFTAFGSLCTNCCLLYTSDAAD
;
A
#
# COMPACT_ATOMS: atom_id res chain seq x y z
N GLY A 1 -2.53 -15.51 7.04
CA GLY A 1 -2.05 -14.17 7.40
C GLY A 1 -3.09 -13.10 7.13
N ILE A 2 -3.06 -12.00 7.86
CA ILE A 2 -3.92 -10.83 7.60
C ILE A 2 -3.49 -10.23 6.25
N ARG A 3 -4.46 -9.95 5.38
CA ARG A 3 -4.26 -9.34 4.06
C ARG A 3 -4.95 -7.98 4.07
N ASP A 4 -4.17 -6.93 4.26
CA ASP A 4 -4.67 -5.56 4.35
C ASP A 4 -4.33 -4.79 3.07
N CYS A 5 -5.28 -4.05 2.54
CA CYS A 5 -5.10 -3.16 1.40
C CYS A 5 -5.21 -1.70 1.84
N LEU A 6 -4.25 -0.90 1.44
CA LEU A 6 -4.16 0.52 1.72
C LEU A 6 -4.11 1.34 0.46
N LEU A 7 -4.90 2.39 0.43
CA LEU A 7 -4.96 3.35 -0.67
C LEU A 7 -4.50 4.76 -0.24
N SER A 8 -3.53 4.88 0.70
CA SER A 8 -3.19 6.18 1.31
C SER A 8 -1.68 6.44 1.46
N ARG A 9 -1.34 7.75 1.47
CA ARG A 9 -0.01 8.28 1.78
C ARG A 9 0.20 8.33 3.31
N GLY A 10 1.24 7.71 3.83
CA GLY A 10 1.77 8.04 5.17
C GLY A 10 1.35 7.15 6.33
N LEU A 11 0.46 6.18 6.12
CA LEU A 11 0.00 5.27 7.18
C LEU A 11 0.90 4.02 7.39
N GLY A 12 1.98 3.87 6.61
CA GLY A 12 2.85 2.69 6.66
C GLY A 12 3.44 2.39 8.04
N ASP A 13 3.75 3.41 8.84
CA ASP A 13 4.34 3.23 10.18
C ASP A 13 3.30 2.73 11.18
N VAL A 14 2.07 3.22 11.08
CA VAL A 14 0.94 2.77 11.92
C VAL A 14 0.64 1.30 11.64
N TYR A 15 0.61 0.89 10.36
CA TYR A 15 0.32 -0.49 9.97
C TYR A 15 1.46 -1.45 10.27
N LYS A 16 2.72 -1.02 10.16
CA LYS A 16 3.86 -1.81 10.60
C LYS A 16 3.68 -2.22 12.07
N ARG A 17 3.27 -1.29 12.93
CA ARG A 17 3.03 -1.55 14.34
C ARG A 17 1.79 -2.43 14.57
N GLN A 18 0.71 -2.20 13.83
CA GLN A 18 -0.53 -2.96 13.98
C GLN A 18 -0.43 -4.39 13.47
N LEU A 19 0.23 -4.62 12.34
CA LEU A 19 0.44 -5.97 11.79
C LEU A 19 1.53 -6.74 12.50
N GLN A 20 2.44 -6.08 13.21
CA GLN A 20 3.54 -6.73 13.96
C GLN A 20 4.32 -7.75 13.12
N GLY A 21 4.47 -7.49 11.82
CA GLY A 21 5.13 -8.39 10.87
C GLY A 21 4.30 -9.60 10.41
N ARG A 22 3.02 -9.68 10.80
CA ARG A 22 2.11 -10.74 10.37
C ARG A 22 1.38 -10.38 9.10
N GLY A 23 1.08 -11.39 8.28
CA GLY A 23 0.31 -11.21 7.06
C GLY A 23 1.02 -10.37 6.00
N VAL A 24 0.24 -9.84 5.08
CA VAL A 24 0.71 -9.04 3.94
C VAL A 24 -0.03 -7.72 3.91
N LEU A 25 0.74 -6.63 3.86
CA LEU A 25 0.23 -5.30 3.59
C LEU A 25 0.30 -5.02 2.09
N VAL A 26 -0.84 -4.84 1.45
CA VAL A 26 -0.90 -4.40 0.06
C VAL A 26 -1.22 -2.91 0.03
N SER A 27 -0.32 -2.10 -0.48
CA SER A 27 -0.50 -0.66 -0.65
C SER A 27 -0.59 -0.33 -2.14
N ASN A 28 -1.65 0.36 -2.55
CA ASN A 28 -1.86 0.73 -3.93
C ASN A 28 -1.90 2.24 -4.12
N GLU A 29 -1.33 2.70 -5.21
CA GLU A 29 -1.43 4.09 -5.67
C GLU A 29 -1.55 4.10 -7.20
N TYR A 30 -2.60 4.74 -7.71
CA TYR A 30 -2.89 4.79 -9.14
C TYR A 30 -1.90 5.64 -9.93
N VAL A 31 -1.44 6.75 -9.36
CA VAL A 31 -0.51 7.67 -10.02
C VAL A 31 0.93 7.15 -9.87
N ALA A 32 1.57 6.76 -10.98
CA ALA A 32 2.89 6.10 -10.97
C ALA A 32 3.98 6.88 -10.18
N ALA A 33 4.06 8.20 -10.33
CA ALA A 33 5.03 9.00 -9.60
C ALA A 33 4.79 8.97 -8.08
N ARG A 34 3.53 8.90 -7.65
CA ARG A 34 3.15 8.79 -6.24
C ARG A 34 3.37 7.37 -5.70
N ALA A 35 3.18 6.35 -6.54
CA ALA A 35 3.45 4.96 -6.20
C ALA A 35 4.95 4.72 -5.91
N GLU A 36 5.86 5.36 -6.65
CA GLU A 36 7.29 5.33 -6.35
C GLU A 36 7.64 6.01 -5.01
N ILE A 37 6.97 7.12 -4.67
CA ILE A 37 7.11 7.77 -3.35
C ILE A 37 6.60 6.85 -2.24
N LEU A 38 5.44 6.21 -2.44
CA LEU A 38 4.87 5.24 -1.50
C LEU A 38 5.84 4.08 -1.24
N LYS A 39 6.42 3.51 -2.31
CA LYS A 39 7.45 2.47 -2.23
C LYS A 39 8.64 2.92 -1.38
N SER A 40 9.20 4.08 -1.69
CA SER A 40 10.34 4.65 -0.96
C SER A 40 10.04 4.90 0.52
N ASN A 41 8.83 5.35 0.83
CA ASN A 41 8.41 5.55 2.23
C ASN A 41 8.32 4.23 2.99
N LEU A 42 7.74 3.18 2.41
CA LEU A 42 7.66 1.86 3.03
C LEU A 42 9.06 1.23 3.24
N GLU A 43 9.97 1.46 2.31
CA GLU A 43 11.38 1.06 2.42
C GLU A 43 12.06 1.79 3.58
N ARG A 44 11.96 3.11 3.62
CA ARG A 44 12.53 3.94 4.68
C ARG A 44 11.99 3.58 6.07
N MET A 45 10.72 3.22 6.16
CA MET A 45 10.09 2.77 7.42
C MET A 45 10.43 1.32 7.78
N GLY A 46 11.13 0.58 6.92
CA GLY A 46 11.50 -0.81 7.14
C GLY A 46 10.31 -1.76 7.22
N VAL A 47 9.26 -1.53 6.42
CA VAL A 47 8.11 -2.43 6.36
C VAL A 47 8.49 -3.66 5.56
N SER A 48 8.57 -4.81 6.24
CA SER A 48 9.14 -6.03 5.65
C SER A 48 8.13 -6.89 4.89
N ASN A 49 6.84 -6.75 5.20
CA ASN A 49 5.75 -7.56 4.67
C ASN A 49 4.82 -6.78 3.73
N ALA A 50 5.35 -5.77 3.02
CA ALA A 50 4.57 -4.96 2.10
C ALA A 50 4.72 -5.38 0.65
N VAL A 51 3.60 -5.26 -0.07
CA VAL A 51 3.50 -5.26 -1.53
C VAL A 51 3.01 -3.88 -1.97
N VAL A 52 3.68 -3.27 -2.92
CA VAL A 52 3.29 -1.99 -3.51
C VAL A 52 2.80 -2.21 -4.92
N LEU A 53 1.58 -1.79 -5.19
CA LEU A 53 0.94 -1.85 -6.49
C LEU A 53 0.81 -0.46 -7.11
N ASN A 54 0.82 -0.43 -8.45
CA ASN A 54 0.43 0.76 -9.21
C ASN A 54 -0.68 0.35 -10.19
N GLU A 55 -1.91 0.26 -9.67
CA GLU A 55 -3.07 -0.29 -10.37
C GLU A 55 -4.34 0.49 -10.09
N THR A 56 -5.36 0.25 -10.93
CA THR A 56 -6.72 0.70 -10.65
C THR A 56 -7.42 -0.21 -9.62
N PRO A 57 -8.34 0.31 -8.78
CA PRO A 57 -9.13 -0.51 -7.87
C PRO A 57 -9.89 -1.64 -8.58
N ALA A 58 -10.41 -1.40 -9.79
CA ALA A 58 -11.12 -2.39 -10.56
C ALA A 58 -10.24 -3.59 -10.94
N ARG A 59 -8.99 -3.36 -11.38
CA ARG A 59 -8.05 -4.45 -11.68
C ARG A 59 -7.64 -5.22 -10.44
N ILE A 60 -7.53 -4.55 -9.30
CA ILE A 60 -7.25 -5.23 -8.03
C ILE A 60 -8.42 -6.14 -7.65
N ALA A 61 -9.65 -5.66 -7.73
CA ALA A 61 -10.85 -6.44 -7.43
C ALA A 61 -11.01 -7.66 -8.37
N GLU A 62 -10.72 -7.48 -9.67
CA GLU A 62 -10.75 -8.56 -10.65
C GLU A 62 -9.68 -9.63 -10.37
N ALA A 63 -8.46 -9.22 -10.05
CA ALA A 63 -7.33 -10.11 -9.85
C ALA A 63 -7.28 -10.78 -8.46
N LEU A 64 -7.91 -10.17 -7.47
CA LEU A 64 -7.87 -10.55 -6.06
C LEU A 64 -9.28 -10.53 -5.43
N PRO A 65 -10.27 -11.26 -6.00
CA PRO A 65 -11.61 -11.31 -5.44
C PRO A 65 -11.58 -11.98 -4.06
N GLU A 66 -12.30 -11.40 -3.12
CA GLU A 66 -12.41 -11.90 -1.73
C GLU A 66 -11.06 -12.23 -1.06
N PHE A 67 -10.02 -11.50 -1.47
CA PHE A 67 -8.65 -11.76 -1.04
C PHE A 67 -8.32 -11.12 0.32
N PHE A 68 -8.78 -9.90 0.57
CA PHE A 68 -8.38 -9.10 1.72
C PHE A 68 -9.26 -9.37 2.94
N ASP A 69 -8.66 -9.50 4.11
CA ASP A 69 -9.36 -9.58 5.40
C ASP A 69 -9.73 -8.17 5.90
N ARG A 70 -8.95 -7.16 5.52
CA ARG A 70 -9.18 -5.76 5.86
C ARG A 70 -8.85 -4.86 4.68
N VAL A 71 -9.69 -3.88 4.44
CA VAL A 71 -9.48 -2.86 3.40
C VAL A 71 -9.64 -1.48 4.03
N LEU A 72 -8.72 -0.57 3.76
CA LEU A 72 -8.87 0.85 4.02
C LEU A 72 -8.98 1.57 2.68
N VAL A 73 -10.05 2.31 2.51
CA VAL A 73 -10.28 3.23 1.40
C VAL A 73 -10.12 4.66 1.92
N ASP A 74 -8.98 5.28 1.60
CA ASP A 74 -8.79 6.72 1.72
C ASP A 74 -9.19 7.33 0.38
N ALA A 75 -10.46 7.72 0.29
CA ALA A 75 -11.09 8.01 -0.99
C ALA A 75 -10.59 9.34 -1.59
N PRO A 76 -10.43 9.43 -2.91
CA PRO A 76 -10.30 10.73 -3.56
C PRO A 76 -11.57 11.52 -3.31
N CYS A 77 -11.42 12.72 -2.75
CA CYS A 77 -12.53 13.56 -2.33
C CYS A 77 -12.31 15.02 -2.73
N SER A 78 -13.34 15.84 -2.57
CA SER A 78 -13.29 17.29 -2.87
C SER A 78 -12.37 18.08 -1.95
N GLY A 79 -11.96 17.50 -0.81
CA GLY A 79 -10.81 17.95 -0.04
C GLY A 79 -11.02 19.21 0.77
N GLU A 80 -12.22 19.51 1.23
CA GLU A 80 -12.52 20.72 2.04
C GLU A 80 -11.70 20.79 3.33
N GLY A 81 -11.38 19.65 3.95
CA GLY A 81 -10.50 19.58 5.11
C GLY A 81 -9.06 20.01 4.82
N MET A 82 -8.66 20.06 3.55
CA MET A 82 -7.31 20.47 3.15
C MET A 82 -7.17 21.97 2.85
N PHE A 83 -8.25 22.75 2.86
CA PHE A 83 -8.24 24.17 2.47
C PHE A 83 -7.24 25.02 3.25
N ARG A 84 -7.00 24.70 4.53
CA ARG A 84 -6.01 25.40 5.34
C ARG A 84 -4.57 25.10 4.97
N LYS A 85 -4.31 23.91 4.42
CA LYS A 85 -2.96 23.44 4.05
C LYS A 85 -2.64 23.68 2.59
N GLU A 86 -3.65 23.55 1.73
CA GLU A 86 -3.50 23.60 0.27
C GLU A 86 -4.46 24.63 -0.34
N PRO A 87 -4.04 25.89 -0.50
CA PRO A 87 -4.88 26.93 -1.09
C PRO A 87 -5.42 26.59 -2.50
N VAL A 88 -4.69 25.74 -3.24
CA VAL A 88 -5.12 25.25 -4.56
C VAL A 88 -6.38 24.38 -4.45
N ALA A 89 -6.52 23.60 -3.38
CA ALA A 89 -7.73 22.79 -3.15
C ALA A 89 -8.98 23.68 -3.04
N GLN A 90 -8.87 24.79 -2.32
CA GLN A 90 -9.96 25.76 -2.19
C GLN A 90 -10.34 26.40 -3.55
N GLN A 91 -9.35 26.71 -4.38
CA GLN A 91 -9.59 27.32 -5.71
C GLN A 91 -10.25 26.35 -6.69
N GLN A 92 -9.98 25.06 -6.55
CA GLN A 92 -10.51 24.02 -7.44
C GLN A 92 -11.85 23.44 -6.97
N HIS A 93 -12.26 23.73 -5.74
CA HIS A 93 -13.50 23.24 -5.18
C HIS A 93 -14.72 23.80 -5.89
N CYS A 94 -15.63 22.91 -6.31
CA CYS A 94 -16.91 23.24 -6.90
C CYS A 94 -17.86 22.03 -6.81
N GLU A 95 -19.17 22.26 -6.97
CA GLU A 95 -20.18 21.20 -6.93
C GLU A 95 -19.92 20.07 -7.94
N ALA A 96 -19.40 20.40 -9.12
CA ALA A 96 -19.05 19.41 -10.13
C ALA A 96 -17.93 18.47 -9.66
N LEU A 97 -16.94 18.99 -8.90
CA LEU A 97 -15.88 18.20 -8.30
C LEU A 97 -16.43 17.28 -7.21
N VAL A 98 -17.29 17.78 -6.32
CA VAL A 98 -17.96 16.97 -5.27
C VAL A 98 -18.69 15.79 -5.90
N LYS A 99 -19.52 16.06 -6.93
CA LYS A 99 -20.26 15.01 -7.63
C LYS A 99 -19.34 13.98 -8.29
N GLN A 100 -18.28 14.43 -8.97
CA GLN A 100 -17.30 13.55 -9.59
C GLN A 100 -16.57 12.68 -8.55
N CYS A 101 -16.20 13.25 -7.41
CA CYS A 101 -15.55 12.51 -6.32
C CYS A 101 -16.50 11.50 -5.68
N ALA A 102 -17.77 11.85 -5.48
CA ALA A 102 -18.79 10.95 -4.97
C ALA A 102 -19.01 9.74 -5.90
N GLU A 103 -19.12 9.98 -7.22
CA GLU A 103 -19.24 8.91 -8.23
C GLU A 103 -18.00 7.98 -8.24
N LEU A 104 -16.80 8.55 -8.16
CA LEU A 104 -15.56 7.78 -8.11
C LEU A 104 -15.44 7.01 -6.79
N GLY A 105 -15.81 7.62 -5.67
CA GLY A 105 -15.84 6.99 -4.35
C GLY A 105 -16.76 5.77 -4.32
N ALA A 106 -17.95 5.87 -4.96
CA ALA A 106 -18.87 4.75 -5.10
C ALA A 106 -18.22 3.56 -5.84
N GLN A 107 -17.57 3.83 -6.97
CA GLN A 107 -16.89 2.79 -7.77
C GLN A 107 -15.75 2.13 -6.98
N ILE A 108 -14.97 2.91 -6.23
CA ILE A 108 -13.88 2.39 -5.40
C ILE A 108 -14.42 1.52 -4.27
N LEU A 109 -15.52 1.93 -3.61
CA LEU A 109 -16.18 1.15 -2.57
C LEU A 109 -16.73 -0.18 -3.11
N ASP A 110 -17.33 -0.18 -4.29
CA ASP A 110 -17.84 -1.40 -4.93
C ASP A 110 -16.67 -2.36 -5.28
N CYS A 111 -15.53 -1.84 -5.75
CA CYS A 111 -14.31 -2.63 -5.96
C CYS A 111 -13.75 -3.18 -4.64
N ALA A 112 -13.74 -2.37 -3.58
CA ALA A 112 -13.29 -2.78 -2.25
C ALA A 112 -14.18 -3.89 -1.67
N ALA A 113 -15.51 -3.81 -1.86
CA ALA A 113 -16.46 -4.84 -1.45
C ALA A 113 -16.21 -6.18 -2.17
N ALA A 114 -15.90 -6.14 -3.47
CA ALA A 114 -15.58 -7.34 -4.26
C ALA A 114 -14.24 -7.98 -3.84
N ALA A 115 -13.25 -7.17 -3.47
CA ALA A 115 -11.93 -7.63 -3.05
C ALA A 115 -11.89 -8.09 -1.57
N LEU A 116 -12.88 -7.70 -0.76
CA LEU A 116 -12.95 -8.04 0.67
C LEU A 116 -13.53 -9.44 0.88
N ALA A 117 -12.86 -10.23 1.70
CA ALA A 117 -13.30 -11.58 2.07
C ALA A 117 -14.56 -11.55 2.96
N PRO A 118 -15.36 -12.64 2.97
CA PRO A 118 -16.44 -12.83 3.94
C PRO A 118 -15.93 -12.68 5.38
N GLY A 119 -16.68 -11.97 6.24
CA GLY A 119 -16.26 -11.62 7.60
C GLY A 119 -15.18 -10.55 7.70
N GLY A 120 -14.74 -9.99 6.55
CA GLY A 120 -13.75 -8.92 6.50
C GLY A 120 -14.30 -7.56 6.91
N GLN A 121 -13.38 -6.61 7.12
CA GLN A 121 -13.69 -5.24 7.53
C GLN A 121 -13.21 -4.23 6.51
N LEU A 122 -14.06 -3.27 6.18
CA LEU A 122 -13.77 -2.12 5.31
C LEU A 122 -13.84 -0.85 6.15
N VAL A 123 -12.81 -0.04 6.10
CA VAL A 123 -12.82 1.34 6.62
C VAL A 123 -12.83 2.30 5.44
N TYR A 124 -13.80 3.17 5.42
CA TYR A 124 -13.92 4.27 4.45
C TYR A 124 -13.56 5.58 5.13
N SER A 125 -12.74 6.39 4.47
CA SER A 125 -12.25 7.66 5.00
C SER A 125 -12.18 8.71 3.89
N THR A 126 -12.53 9.95 4.23
CA THR A 126 -12.38 11.14 3.37
C THR A 126 -11.78 12.30 4.16
N CYS A 127 -11.28 13.30 3.46
CA CYS A 127 -10.89 14.59 4.04
C CYS A 127 -11.81 15.72 3.53
N THR A 128 -13.09 15.46 3.36
CA THR A 128 -14.10 16.45 2.96
C THR A 128 -15.21 16.57 4.01
N PHE A 129 -16.13 17.51 3.79
CA PHE A 129 -17.35 17.68 4.57
C PHE A 129 -18.61 17.48 3.73
N ALA A 130 -18.45 17.18 2.44
CA ALA A 130 -19.55 17.03 1.50
C ALA A 130 -20.43 15.81 1.87
N PRO A 131 -21.73 15.97 2.10
CA PRO A 131 -22.64 14.87 2.44
C PRO A 131 -22.64 13.74 1.42
N GLU A 132 -22.51 14.07 0.15
CA GLU A 132 -22.53 13.14 -0.98
C GLU A 132 -21.32 12.20 -0.97
N GLU A 133 -20.21 12.64 -0.38
CA GLU A 133 -18.97 11.87 -0.27
C GLU A 133 -18.85 11.18 1.10
N ASP A 134 -19.65 11.52 2.08
CA ASP A 134 -19.58 11.05 3.46
C ASP A 134 -20.78 10.16 3.83
N GLU A 135 -21.73 10.65 4.67
CA GLU A 135 -22.89 9.86 5.12
C GLU A 135 -23.75 9.37 3.97
N GLY A 136 -24.01 10.23 2.97
CA GLY A 136 -24.77 9.87 1.79
C GLY A 136 -24.13 8.72 1.02
N GLN A 137 -22.80 8.76 0.88
CA GLN A 137 -22.04 7.70 0.22
C GLN A 137 -22.13 6.37 0.95
N VAL A 138 -21.97 6.38 2.28
CA VAL A 138 -22.06 5.16 3.12
C VAL A 138 -23.48 4.60 3.10
N ALA A 139 -24.50 5.45 3.22
CA ALA A 139 -25.88 5.04 3.16
C ALA A 139 -26.26 4.40 1.81
N ALA A 140 -25.84 5.02 0.70
CA ALA A 140 -26.02 4.48 -0.64
C ALA A 140 -25.25 3.17 -0.87
N PHE A 141 -24.05 3.05 -0.32
CA PHE A 141 -23.30 1.80 -0.37
C PHE A 141 -24.03 0.66 0.33
N LEU A 142 -24.54 0.87 1.55
CA LEU A 142 -25.27 -0.16 2.29
C LEU A 142 -26.58 -0.60 1.60
N GLN A 143 -27.19 0.27 0.80
CA GLN A 143 -28.33 -0.13 -0.04
C GLN A 143 -27.94 -1.05 -1.20
N ARG A 144 -26.78 -0.78 -1.83
CA ARG A 144 -26.27 -1.62 -2.93
C ARG A 144 -25.68 -2.94 -2.44
N HIS A 145 -25.17 -2.96 -1.22
CA HIS A 145 -24.44 -4.08 -0.62
C HIS A 145 -25.10 -4.54 0.69
N PRO A 146 -26.25 -5.25 0.61
CA PRO A 146 -26.98 -5.71 1.80
C PRO A 146 -26.21 -6.74 2.65
N GLU A 147 -25.14 -7.31 2.10
CA GLU A 147 -24.20 -8.17 2.81
C GLU A 147 -23.27 -7.42 3.76
N PHE A 148 -23.29 -6.07 3.76
CA PHE A 148 -22.52 -5.25 4.69
C PHE A 148 -23.40 -4.69 5.80
N ALA A 149 -22.79 -4.56 6.98
CA ALA A 149 -23.36 -3.84 8.10
C ALA A 149 -22.44 -2.73 8.57
N LEU A 150 -23.01 -1.58 8.97
CA LEU A 150 -22.27 -0.51 9.59
C LEU A 150 -21.91 -0.89 11.03
N ALA A 151 -20.63 -0.85 11.36
CA ALA A 151 -20.11 -1.08 12.70
C ALA A 151 -19.61 0.25 13.31
N ASP A 152 -19.61 0.34 14.63
CA ASP A 152 -19.07 1.51 15.32
C ASP A 152 -17.57 1.68 14.98
N VAL A 153 -17.20 2.85 14.46
CA VAL A 153 -15.81 3.15 14.08
C VAL A 153 -14.86 3.03 15.28
N LEU A 154 -15.29 3.45 16.45
CA LEU A 154 -14.46 3.43 17.66
C LEU A 154 -14.42 2.07 18.34
N GLY A 155 -15.42 1.21 18.09
CA GLY A 155 -15.53 -0.09 18.74
C GLY A 155 -15.58 0.07 20.27
N ASN A 156 -14.64 -0.56 20.97
CA ASN A 156 -14.52 -0.52 22.43
C ASN A 156 -13.53 0.55 22.93
N VAL A 157 -13.08 1.47 22.09
CA VAL A 157 -12.16 2.53 22.49
C VAL A 157 -12.96 3.69 23.06
N ASP A 158 -12.69 4.03 24.31
CA ASP A 158 -13.23 5.24 24.94
C ASP A 158 -12.53 6.47 24.33
N TYR A 159 -13.14 6.99 23.30
CA TYR A 159 -12.54 8.08 22.51
C TYR A 159 -13.54 9.23 22.41
N THR A 160 -13.21 10.35 23.03
CA THR A 160 -14.04 11.56 23.00
C THR A 160 -13.77 12.48 21.82
N PHE A 161 -12.83 12.09 20.94
CA PHE A 161 -12.41 12.91 19.81
C PHE A 161 -13.36 12.76 18.61
N GLY A 162 -13.75 13.89 18.01
CA GLY A 162 -14.71 13.91 16.92
C GLY A 162 -16.17 13.93 17.38
N SER A 163 -17.08 13.91 16.42
CA SER A 163 -18.53 13.86 16.62
C SER A 163 -19.14 12.70 15.82
N ALA A 164 -20.35 12.32 16.17
CA ALA A 164 -21.18 11.43 15.33
C ALA A 164 -21.45 12.12 13.98
N GLY A 165 -21.90 11.34 12.98
CA GLY A 165 -22.44 11.89 11.74
C GLY A 165 -23.74 12.63 11.95
N GLU A 166 -24.28 13.20 10.88
CA GLU A 166 -25.47 14.03 10.91
C GLU A 166 -26.57 13.43 10.02
N GLU A 167 -27.77 13.20 10.58
CA GLU A 167 -28.90 12.57 9.87
C GLU A 167 -29.34 13.32 8.61
N ASN A 168 -29.31 14.67 8.65
CA ASN A 168 -29.65 15.53 7.51
C ASN A 168 -28.66 15.42 6.35
N ARG A 169 -27.55 14.71 6.52
CA ARG A 169 -26.49 14.53 5.51
C ARG A 169 -26.55 13.16 4.80
N THR A 170 -27.51 12.31 5.13
CA THR A 170 -27.63 10.97 4.52
C THR A 170 -28.29 10.97 3.13
N GLY A 171 -28.70 12.14 2.61
CA GLY A 171 -29.46 12.22 1.37
C GLY A 171 -30.87 11.63 1.48
N GLY A 172 -31.42 11.54 2.68
CA GLY A 172 -32.73 10.93 2.96
C GLY A 172 -32.69 9.40 3.06
N LEU A 173 -31.51 8.78 3.01
CA LEU A 173 -31.34 7.34 3.20
C LEU A 173 -31.18 7.00 4.68
N SER A 174 -31.55 5.76 5.06
CA SER A 174 -31.37 5.28 6.44
C SER A 174 -29.91 4.99 6.73
N LEU A 175 -29.37 5.59 7.77
CA LEU A 175 -28.03 5.34 8.30
C LEU A 175 -28.01 5.58 9.81
N ASP A 176 -27.41 4.68 10.58
CA ASP A 176 -27.13 4.91 12.00
C ASP A 176 -25.89 5.81 12.12
N VAL A 177 -26.11 7.12 12.07
CA VAL A 177 -25.03 8.12 12.07
C VAL A 177 -24.23 8.13 13.37
N SER A 178 -24.69 7.50 14.44
CA SER A 178 -23.94 7.38 15.70
C SER A 178 -22.68 6.51 15.54
N LYS A 179 -22.66 5.63 14.54
CA LYS A 179 -21.56 4.69 14.28
C LYS A 179 -20.46 5.24 13.38
N VAL A 180 -20.68 6.38 12.70
CA VAL A 180 -19.65 7.06 11.93
C VAL A 180 -19.02 8.19 12.74
N ARG A 181 -17.90 8.73 12.27
CA ARG A 181 -17.21 9.83 12.94
C ARG A 181 -16.84 10.92 11.97
N ARG A 182 -17.06 12.17 12.40
CA ARG A 182 -16.55 13.39 11.81
C ARG A 182 -15.55 14.04 12.76
N ILE A 183 -14.44 14.51 12.19
CA ILE A 183 -13.45 15.29 12.90
C ILE A 183 -13.46 16.69 12.29
N TRP A 184 -14.04 17.64 13.01
CA TRP A 184 -14.15 19.02 12.55
C TRP A 184 -12.88 19.81 12.86
N PRO A 185 -12.56 20.88 12.10
CA PRO A 185 -11.41 21.74 12.38
C PRO A 185 -11.41 22.34 13.79
N CYS A 186 -12.57 22.67 14.34
CA CYS A 186 -12.71 23.17 15.72
C CYS A 186 -12.34 22.14 16.80
N GLN A 187 -12.24 20.87 16.45
CA GLN A 187 -11.86 19.77 17.33
C GLN A 187 -10.35 19.44 17.25
N GLY A 188 -9.56 20.29 16.60
CA GLY A 188 -8.11 20.12 16.49
C GLY A 188 -7.62 19.28 15.32
N GLY A 189 -8.54 18.82 14.43
CA GLY A 189 -8.21 18.12 13.18
C GLY A 189 -8.18 19.05 11.97
N GLU A 190 -7.92 18.49 10.80
CA GLU A 190 -8.02 19.21 9.54
C GLU A 190 -9.43 19.12 8.93
N GLY A 191 -10.15 18.07 9.27
CA GLY A 191 -11.42 17.67 8.71
C GLY A 191 -11.33 16.25 8.17
N HIS A 192 -12.09 15.34 8.76
CA HIS A 192 -12.12 13.94 8.33
C HIS A 192 -13.48 13.33 8.59
N PHE A 193 -13.86 12.40 7.72
CA PHE A 193 -14.98 11.50 7.93
C PHE A 193 -14.48 10.05 7.94
N MET A 194 -15.08 9.19 8.76
CA MET A 194 -14.74 7.78 8.85
C MET A 194 -15.97 6.92 9.09
N ALA A 195 -16.05 5.81 8.36
CA ALA A 195 -17.05 4.76 8.56
C ALA A 195 -16.39 3.38 8.53
N ARG A 196 -16.83 2.47 9.39
CA ARG A 196 -16.40 1.08 9.43
C ARG A 196 -17.55 0.15 9.03
N LEU A 197 -17.29 -0.68 8.05
CA LEU A 197 -18.23 -1.61 7.45
C LEU A 197 -17.71 -3.04 7.63
N VAL A 198 -18.61 -3.98 7.90
CA VAL A 198 -18.28 -5.40 8.09
C VAL A 198 -19.09 -6.22 7.09
N LYS A 199 -18.39 -7.04 6.31
CA LYS A 199 -19.01 -7.98 5.35
C LYS A 199 -19.51 -9.21 6.10
N ALA A 200 -20.71 -9.68 5.81
CA ALA A 200 -21.26 -10.90 6.36
C ALA A 200 -20.35 -12.11 6.06
N GLY A 201 -20.34 -13.08 6.98
CA GLY A 201 -19.54 -14.30 6.84
C GLY A 201 -18.60 -14.54 8.02
N THR A 202 -17.83 -15.60 7.93
CA THR A 202 -16.88 -15.99 8.98
C THR A 202 -15.48 -15.45 8.65
N PRO A 203 -14.85 -14.69 9.56
CA PRO A 203 -13.48 -14.25 9.39
C PRO A 203 -12.52 -15.44 9.22
N ARG A 204 -11.48 -15.28 8.40
CA ARG A 204 -10.46 -16.31 8.24
C ARG A 204 -9.69 -16.51 9.53
N THR A 205 -9.41 -17.78 9.84
CA THR A 205 -8.49 -18.13 10.92
C THR A 205 -7.05 -17.85 10.47
N LEU A 206 -6.33 -17.08 11.29
CA LEU A 206 -4.93 -16.78 11.01
C LEU A 206 -4.05 -18.00 11.36
N PRO A 207 -3.05 -18.35 10.52
CA PRO A 207 -2.06 -19.35 10.90
C PRO A 207 -1.23 -18.85 12.09
N PRO A 208 -0.58 -19.78 12.83
CA PRO A 208 0.39 -19.42 13.85
C PRO A 208 1.49 -18.51 13.33
N GLU A 209 2.15 -17.78 14.22
CA GLU A 209 3.22 -16.86 13.85
C GLU A 209 4.40 -17.62 13.22
N GLY A 210 4.86 -17.13 12.06
CA GLY A 210 5.95 -17.74 11.30
C GLY A 210 5.53 -18.89 10.39
N GLU A 211 4.28 -19.30 10.43
CA GLU A 211 3.74 -20.32 9.53
C GLU A 211 3.03 -19.69 8.32
N TYR A 212 3.07 -20.42 7.21
CA TYR A 212 2.38 -20.06 5.98
C TYR A 212 1.30 -21.10 5.68
N THR A 213 0.15 -20.66 5.21
CA THR A 213 -0.89 -21.56 4.69
C THR A 213 -0.34 -22.33 3.47
N PRO A 214 -0.91 -23.50 3.12
CA PRO A 214 -0.51 -24.22 1.91
C PRO A 214 -0.57 -23.34 0.65
N GLU A 215 -1.54 -22.46 0.54
CA GLU A 215 -1.68 -21.52 -0.55
C GLU A 215 -0.55 -20.48 -0.57
N GLU A 216 -0.21 -19.90 0.57
CA GLU A 216 0.92 -18.96 0.71
C GLU A 216 2.26 -19.62 0.38
N GLN A 217 2.45 -20.89 0.73
CA GLN A 217 3.62 -21.67 0.36
C GLN A 217 3.72 -21.85 -1.16
N LEU A 218 2.60 -22.08 -1.85
CA LEU A 218 2.55 -22.13 -3.32
C LEU A 218 2.92 -20.79 -3.96
N TRP A 219 2.45 -19.66 -3.42
CA TRP A 219 2.81 -18.33 -3.93
C TRP A 219 4.31 -18.04 -3.77
N LEU A 220 4.89 -18.39 -2.63
CA LEU A 220 6.33 -18.27 -2.40
C LEU A 220 7.14 -19.13 -3.37
N ALA A 221 6.71 -20.35 -3.61
CA ALA A 221 7.35 -21.25 -4.60
C ALA A 221 7.24 -20.70 -6.02
N ALA A 222 6.09 -20.16 -6.40
CA ALA A 222 5.87 -19.52 -7.71
C ALA A 222 6.75 -18.28 -7.89
N ALA A 223 6.87 -17.43 -6.88
CA ALA A 223 7.75 -16.27 -6.90
C ALA A 223 9.22 -16.64 -7.09
N ALA A 224 9.69 -17.72 -6.43
CA ALA A 224 11.02 -18.25 -6.60
C ALA A 224 11.32 -18.80 -8.01
N GLN A 225 10.29 -19.33 -8.69
CA GLN A 225 10.40 -19.80 -10.09
C GLN A 225 10.40 -18.64 -11.10
N ALA A 226 9.61 -17.59 -10.87
CA ALA A 226 9.54 -16.43 -11.74
C ALA A 226 10.87 -15.67 -11.80
N GLY A 227 11.57 -15.56 -10.70
CA GLY A 227 12.93 -14.98 -10.64
C GLY A 227 13.97 -15.71 -11.52
N LYS A 228 13.73 -16.98 -11.85
CA LYS A 228 14.59 -17.77 -12.75
C LYS A 228 14.34 -17.50 -14.25
N LYS A 229 13.17 -16.95 -14.63
CA LYS A 229 12.72 -16.79 -16.03
C LYS A 229 12.94 -15.39 -16.63
N SER A 230 13.40 -14.39 -15.90
CA SER A 230 13.48 -13.01 -16.36
C SER A 230 14.66 -12.67 -17.29
N LYS A 231 14.98 -13.57 -18.25
CA LYS A 231 15.77 -13.25 -19.45
C LYS A 231 14.86 -13.25 -20.68
N GLY A 232 13.97 -12.26 -20.82
CA GLY A 232 13.12 -12.17 -22.00
C GLY A 232 12.24 -10.93 -21.99
N LYS A 233 12.64 -9.94 -22.79
CA LYS A 233 11.86 -8.83 -23.37
C LYS A 233 10.71 -8.23 -22.52
N ALA A 234 10.95 -7.06 -21.96
CA ALA A 234 9.89 -6.14 -21.56
C ALA A 234 8.98 -5.86 -22.76
N ALA A 235 7.74 -6.26 -22.69
CA ALA A 235 6.71 -5.89 -23.65
C ALA A 235 6.40 -4.39 -23.50
N LYS A 236 6.52 -3.64 -24.59
CA LYS A 236 6.07 -2.24 -24.64
C LYS A 236 4.56 -2.19 -24.39
N PRO A 237 4.06 -1.26 -23.55
CA PRO A 237 2.63 -1.09 -23.38
C PRO A 237 2.00 -0.62 -24.70
N ALA A 238 0.88 -1.25 -25.06
CA ALA A 238 0.06 -0.87 -26.22
C ALA A 238 -0.46 0.55 -26.02
N LYS A 239 -0.25 1.40 -27.03
CA LYS A 239 -0.84 2.74 -27.11
C LYS A 239 -2.33 2.59 -27.36
N THR A 240 -3.15 2.91 -26.37
CA THR A 240 -4.56 3.25 -26.60
C THR A 240 -4.61 4.72 -27.00
N ALA A 241 -5.21 4.96 -28.16
CA ALA A 241 -5.43 6.27 -28.74
C ALA A 241 -6.64 6.95 -28.06
N ASP A 242 -6.60 8.28 -28.12
CA ASP A 242 -7.65 9.27 -27.91
C ASP A 242 -8.05 9.69 -26.48
N ALA A 243 -7.42 10.78 -26.06
CA ALA A 243 -8.10 11.97 -25.57
C ALA A 243 -7.19 13.20 -25.82
N ARG A 244 -7.34 13.80 -26.99
CA ARG A 244 -6.85 15.18 -27.27
C ARG A 244 -7.79 16.16 -26.61
N SER A 245 -7.33 16.99 -25.72
CA SER A 245 -7.27 18.46 -25.80
C SER A 245 -7.17 19.11 -24.42
N THR A 246 -6.46 20.21 -24.40
CA THR A 246 -6.31 21.23 -23.35
C THR A 246 -5.44 20.86 -22.14
N ARG A 247 -4.17 21.22 -22.25
CA ARG A 247 -3.40 22.06 -21.30
C ARG A 247 -1.94 22.17 -21.76
N ARG A 248 -1.67 23.22 -22.58
CA ARG A 248 -0.35 23.85 -22.66
C ARG A 248 -0.39 25.01 -21.66
N ALA A 249 0.32 24.86 -20.56
CA ALA A 249 1.03 25.92 -19.82
C ALA A 249 1.48 25.28 -18.48
N ASP A 250 2.73 25.55 -18.09
CA ASP A 250 3.40 25.19 -16.83
C ASP A 250 4.16 23.85 -16.74
N SER A 251 4.96 23.56 -17.76
CA SER A 251 5.91 22.45 -17.68
C SER A 251 7.39 22.86 -17.68
N ARG A 252 7.72 24.10 -17.32
CA ARG A 252 9.12 24.57 -17.28
C ARG A 252 9.76 24.66 -15.89
N ALA A 253 8.98 24.76 -14.81
CA ALA A 253 9.53 24.95 -13.46
C ALA A 253 9.90 23.65 -12.71
N CYS A 254 9.57 22.47 -13.23
CA CYS A 254 9.78 21.19 -12.54
C CYS A 254 10.92 20.34 -13.14
N ARG A 255 11.66 20.85 -14.12
CA ARG A 255 12.73 20.09 -14.80
C ARG A 255 14.13 20.26 -14.19
N ASP A 256 14.35 21.26 -13.35
CA ASP A 256 15.68 21.57 -12.84
C ASP A 256 16.00 21.01 -11.44
N ALA A 257 15.02 20.36 -10.78
CA ALA A 257 15.20 19.81 -9.43
C ALA A 257 15.46 18.29 -9.37
N VAL A 258 15.54 17.58 -10.48
CA VAL A 258 15.75 16.10 -10.51
C VAL A 258 17.01 15.69 -11.28
N GLN A 259 17.95 16.60 -11.51
CA GLN A 259 19.26 16.25 -12.07
C GLN A 259 20.34 16.23 -10.98
N GLY A 260 20.20 15.37 -10.02
CA GLY A 260 21.22 15.19 -9.00
C GLY A 260 21.05 13.88 -8.24
N THR A 261 21.19 12.72 -8.92
CA THR A 261 21.72 11.53 -8.27
C THR A 261 22.03 10.44 -9.30
N SER A 262 23.31 10.08 -9.31
CA SER A 262 23.85 8.79 -9.71
C SER A 262 23.79 8.40 -11.18
N ARG A 263 24.65 8.98 -11.98
CA ARG A 263 25.34 8.23 -13.04
C ARG A 263 26.21 7.16 -12.36
N ARG A 264 25.64 5.99 -12.09
CA ARG A 264 26.47 4.80 -11.87
C ARG A 264 27.15 4.49 -13.20
N THR A 265 28.44 4.77 -13.27
CA THR A 265 29.34 4.26 -14.29
C THR A 265 29.17 2.74 -14.35
N ARG A 266 28.75 2.24 -15.50
CA ARG A 266 28.84 0.80 -15.81
C ARG A 266 30.32 0.44 -15.83
N ASP A 267 30.78 -0.17 -14.74
CA ASP A 267 32.06 -0.85 -14.72
C ASP A 267 31.86 -2.21 -15.40
N THR A 268 32.22 -2.28 -16.68
CA THR A 268 32.14 -3.48 -17.52
C THR A 268 33.38 -4.31 -17.26
N GLY A 269 33.35 -5.20 -16.24
CA GLY A 269 34.57 -5.99 -15.96
C GLY A 269 34.44 -7.17 -15.01
N ALA A 270 33.28 -7.50 -14.44
CA ALA A 270 33.08 -8.75 -13.71
C ALA A 270 31.74 -9.36 -14.12
N GLY A 271 31.73 -10.60 -14.58
CA GLY A 271 30.52 -11.30 -15.00
C GLY A 271 29.44 -11.21 -13.91
N GLU A 272 28.22 -10.80 -14.29
CA GLU A 272 27.09 -10.75 -13.35
C GLU A 272 26.91 -12.12 -12.70
N ALA A 273 26.79 -12.13 -11.36
CA ALA A 273 26.54 -13.37 -10.62
C ALA A 273 25.23 -14.02 -11.08
N THR A 274 25.24 -15.33 -11.26
CA THR A 274 24.01 -16.05 -11.59
C THR A 274 23.02 -15.98 -10.43
N PRO A 275 21.70 -16.14 -10.66
CA PRO A 275 20.72 -16.17 -9.58
C PRO A 275 21.04 -17.18 -8.49
N ALA A 276 21.55 -18.35 -8.85
CA ALA A 276 21.97 -19.38 -7.89
C ALA A 276 23.16 -18.93 -7.02
N GLN A 277 24.14 -18.26 -7.62
CA GLN A 277 25.28 -17.69 -6.89
C GLN A 277 24.85 -16.56 -5.95
N SER A 278 23.91 -15.70 -6.40
CA SER A 278 23.37 -14.64 -5.57
C SER A 278 22.61 -15.16 -4.35
N LEU A 279 21.80 -16.18 -4.52
CA LEU A 279 21.08 -16.83 -3.40
C LEU A 279 22.03 -17.56 -2.45
N ALA A 280 23.05 -18.27 -2.97
CA ALA A 280 24.05 -18.93 -2.13
C ALA A 280 24.83 -17.92 -1.29
N ALA A 281 25.29 -16.83 -1.91
CA ALA A 281 25.98 -15.75 -1.21
C ALA A 281 25.11 -15.06 -0.14
N TRP A 282 23.83 -14.84 -0.43
CA TRP A 282 22.86 -14.37 0.57
C TRP A 282 22.72 -15.36 1.74
N GLN A 283 22.52 -16.64 1.46
CA GLN A 283 22.33 -17.65 2.49
C GLN A 283 23.54 -17.77 3.41
N GLU A 284 24.75 -17.69 2.86
CA GLU A 284 26.00 -17.70 3.65
C GLU A 284 26.06 -16.46 4.55
N PHE A 285 25.85 -15.27 3.98
CA PHE A 285 25.79 -14.01 4.73
C PHE A 285 24.72 -14.03 5.81
N ALA A 286 23.51 -14.51 5.49
CA ALA A 286 22.41 -14.56 6.44
C ALA A 286 22.68 -15.52 7.58
N ARG A 287 23.26 -16.71 7.35
CA ARG A 287 23.62 -17.64 8.42
C ARG A 287 24.60 -17.00 9.41
N GLN A 288 25.52 -16.18 8.92
CA GLN A 288 26.52 -15.53 9.75
C GLN A 288 25.99 -14.35 10.55
N TYR A 289 25.16 -13.50 9.93
CA TYR A 289 24.76 -12.20 10.50
C TYR A 289 23.29 -12.09 10.85
N PHE A 290 22.42 -12.84 10.18
CA PHE A 290 20.95 -12.83 10.34
C PHE A 290 20.39 -14.26 10.33
N PRO A 291 20.76 -15.13 11.27
CA PRO A 291 20.37 -16.54 11.24
C PRO A 291 18.85 -16.76 11.17
N ALA A 292 18.07 -15.89 11.80
CA ALA A 292 16.61 -15.91 11.73
C ALA A 292 16.04 -15.66 10.32
N LEU A 293 16.81 -15.04 9.41
CA LEU A 293 16.40 -14.77 8.04
C LEU A 293 16.92 -15.81 7.04
N ALA A 294 17.88 -16.65 7.42
CA ALA A 294 18.51 -17.60 6.51
C ALA A 294 17.54 -18.61 5.90
N GLN A 295 16.43 -18.91 6.59
CA GLN A 295 15.39 -19.83 6.13
C GLN A 295 14.23 -19.11 5.41
N ARG A 296 14.19 -17.77 5.41
CA ARG A 296 13.12 -17.04 4.74
C ARG A 296 13.25 -17.19 3.23
N PRO A 297 12.11 -17.34 2.52
CA PRO A 297 12.09 -17.38 1.05
C PRO A 297 12.72 -16.12 0.46
N ALA A 298 13.70 -16.34 -0.42
CA ALA A 298 14.39 -15.27 -1.13
C ALA A 298 14.35 -15.50 -2.64
N VAL A 299 14.26 -14.44 -3.41
CA VAL A 299 14.27 -14.46 -4.88
C VAL A 299 15.29 -13.47 -5.42
N VAL A 300 15.77 -13.71 -6.65
CA VAL A 300 16.67 -12.78 -7.34
C VAL A 300 15.87 -12.01 -8.38
N HIS A 301 15.92 -10.69 -8.29
CA HIS A 301 15.30 -9.79 -9.25
C HIS A 301 16.26 -8.65 -9.59
N GLY A 302 16.48 -8.38 -10.90
CA GLY A 302 17.36 -7.29 -11.35
C GLY A 302 18.79 -7.38 -10.82
N GLY A 303 19.33 -8.59 -10.60
CA GLY A 303 20.68 -8.80 -10.06
C GLY A 303 20.78 -8.68 -8.53
N GLY A 304 19.69 -8.37 -7.85
CA GLY A 304 19.64 -8.27 -6.40
C GLY A 304 18.79 -9.37 -5.74
N VAL A 305 18.99 -9.56 -4.44
CA VAL A 305 18.25 -10.53 -3.63
C VAL A 305 17.14 -9.81 -2.85
N LEU A 306 15.92 -10.36 -2.95
CA LEU A 306 14.77 -9.90 -2.18
C LEU A 306 14.29 -11.03 -1.26
N LEU A 307 13.97 -10.68 -0.02
CA LEU A 307 13.14 -11.54 0.83
C LEU A 307 11.68 -11.36 0.41
N SER A 308 11.10 -12.46 -0.09
CA SER A 308 9.77 -12.46 -0.67
C SER A 308 8.68 -12.40 0.39
N VAL A 309 7.54 -11.81 -0.01
CA VAL A 309 6.26 -11.88 0.69
C VAL A 309 5.36 -12.88 -0.03
N ALA A 310 4.56 -13.63 0.71
CA ALA A 310 3.56 -14.53 0.14
C ALA A 310 2.46 -13.71 -0.53
N PHE A 311 2.53 -13.58 -1.85
CA PHE A 311 1.58 -12.84 -2.67
C PHE A 311 1.34 -13.57 -4.00
N PRO A 312 0.09 -13.71 -4.47
CA PRO A 312 -0.22 -14.42 -5.69
C PRO A 312 0.31 -13.69 -6.93
N GLN A 313 0.66 -14.47 -7.97
CA GLN A 313 1.02 -13.91 -9.27
C GLN A 313 -0.26 -13.63 -10.06
N THR A 314 -0.67 -12.39 -10.07
CA THR A 314 -1.98 -11.95 -10.58
C THR A 314 -1.92 -11.19 -11.90
N GLY A 315 -0.72 -10.93 -12.44
CA GLY A 315 -0.56 -10.04 -13.58
C GLY A 315 -0.75 -8.55 -13.26
N LEU A 316 -0.90 -8.19 -11.99
CA LEU A 316 -0.92 -6.81 -11.53
C LEU A 316 0.47 -6.16 -11.65
N HIS A 317 0.51 -4.85 -11.81
CA HIS A 317 1.76 -4.08 -11.82
C HIS A 317 2.29 -3.91 -10.40
N VAL A 318 3.20 -4.80 -10.00
CA VAL A 318 3.84 -4.83 -8.68
C VAL A 318 5.16 -4.05 -8.75
N LEU A 319 5.25 -2.95 -8.01
CA LEU A 319 6.49 -2.16 -7.87
C LEU A 319 7.43 -2.73 -6.83
N ARG A 320 6.88 -3.40 -5.80
CA ARG A 320 7.62 -4.03 -4.72
C ARG A 320 6.83 -5.20 -4.13
N ALA A 321 7.52 -6.32 -3.85
CA ALA A 321 6.98 -7.43 -3.06
C ALA A 321 8.07 -7.99 -2.15
N GLY A 322 8.15 -7.46 -0.92
CA GLY A 322 9.17 -7.85 0.06
C GLY A 322 10.30 -6.83 0.23
N VAL A 323 11.46 -7.27 0.74
CA VAL A 323 12.59 -6.41 1.08
C VAL A 323 13.81 -6.74 0.22
N PHE A 324 14.35 -5.73 -0.46
CA PHE A 324 15.63 -5.83 -1.14
C PHE A 324 16.76 -5.86 -0.09
N VAL A 325 17.47 -6.99 0.00
CA VAL A 325 18.47 -7.21 1.06
C VAL A 325 19.89 -6.98 0.60
N GLY A 326 20.16 -7.02 -0.67
CA GLY A 326 21.49 -6.76 -1.23
C GLY A 326 21.74 -7.42 -2.57
N SER A 327 22.97 -7.31 -3.05
CA SER A 327 23.41 -7.87 -4.33
C SER A 327 24.81 -8.47 -4.23
N VAL A 328 25.20 -9.30 -5.19
CA VAL A 328 26.57 -9.80 -5.28
C VAL A 328 27.40 -8.83 -6.12
N GLN A 329 28.47 -8.30 -5.54
CA GLN A 329 29.43 -7.43 -6.19
C GLN A 329 30.84 -8.03 -6.03
N LYS A 330 31.56 -8.20 -7.12
CA LYS A 330 32.92 -8.77 -7.12
C LYS A 330 33.01 -10.12 -6.33
N GLY A 331 32.00 -10.97 -6.48
CA GLY A 331 31.93 -12.28 -5.85
C GLY A 331 31.56 -12.29 -4.35
N ARG A 332 31.24 -11.13 -3.76
CA ARG A 332 30.82 -11.01 -2.35
C ARG A 332 29.41 -10.46 -2.26
N PHE A 333 28.64 -10.91 -1.26
CA PHE A 333 27.35 -10.33 -0.95
C PHE A 333 27.56 -8.95 -0.30
N VAL A 334 26.94 -7.93 -0.88
CA VAL A 334 26.93 -6.55 -0.37
C VAL A 334 25.51 -6.28 0.11
N PRO A 335 25.29 -6.13 1.44
CA PRO A 335 23.97 -5.83 1.98
C PRO A 335 23.55 -4.41 1.65
N GLU A 336 22.25 -4.22 1.48
CA GLU A 336 21.63 -2.91 1.30
C GLU A 336 21.11 -2.36 2.62
N HIS A 337 20.97 -1.03 2.68
CA HIS A 337 20.46 -0.33 3.87
C HIS A 337 19.09 -0.85 4.33
N HIS A 338 18.23 -1.22 3.39
CA HIS A 338 16.88 -1.73 3.67
C HIS A 338 16.87 -3.02 4.51
N LEU A 339 17.89 -3.87 4.39
CA LEU A 339 18.06 -5.04 5.25
C LEU A 339 18.14 -4.63 6.73
N PHE A 340 18.97 -3.64 7.03
CA PHE A 340 19.19 -3.18 8.41
C PHE A 340 18.00 -2.38 8.93
N THR A 341 17.36 -1.57 8.10
CA THR A 341 16.15 -0.83 8.48
C THR A 341 15.00 -1.77 8.83
N ALA A 342 14.84 -2.85 8.06
CA ALA A 342 13.75 -3.81 8.27
C ALA A 342 14.05 -4.83 9.38
N PHE A 343 15.30 -5.28 9.50
CA PHE A 343 15.68 -6.45 10.29
C PHE A 343 16.92 -6.24 11.17
N GLY A 344 17.37 -5.02 11.39
CA GLY A 344 18.58 -4.73 12.16
C GLY A 344 18.56 -5.31 13.58
N SER A 345 17.38 -5.38 14.21
CA SER A 345 17.19 -6.01 15.51
C SER A 345 17.46 -7.54 15.54
N LEU A 346 17.46 -8.18 14.37
CA LEU A 346 17.75 -9.62 14.22
C LEU A 346 19.22 -9.89 13.89
N CYS A 347 20.06 -8.86 13.78
CA CYS A 347 21.49 -8.99 13.52
C CYS A 347 22.21 -9.49 14.77
N THR A 348 22.94 -10.63 14.68
CA THR A 348 23.58 -11.27 15.84
C THR A 348 25.06 -10.95 15.96
N ASN A 349 25.75 -10.61 14.87
CA ASN A 349 27.21 -10.49 14.84
C ASN A 349 27.68 -9.21 14.14
N CYS A 350 26.86 -8.16 14.09
CA CYS A 350 27.25 -6.90 13.50
C CYS A 350 27.74 -5.91 14.55
N CYS A 351 29.03 -5.56 14.53
CA CYS A 351 29.45 -4.22 14.94
C CYS A 351 28.99 -3.26 13.84
N LEU A 352 27.77 -2.73 13.94
CA LEU A 352 27.32 -1.65 13.11
C LEU A 352 28.00 -0.36 13.64
N LEU A 353 29.16 -0.05 13.11
CA LEU A 353 29.66 1.32 13.11
C LEU A 353 28.70 2.10 12.17
N TYR A 354 27.66 2.63 12.76
CA TYR A 354 26.90 3.70 12.15
C TYR A 354 27.83 4.89 12.10
N THR A 355 28.50 5.09 10.98
CA THR A 355 29.13 6.37 10.71
C THR A 355 28.01 7.36 10.41
N SER A 356 27.94 8.40 11.24
CA SER A 356 26.92 9.45 11.23
C SER A 356 27.02 10.41 10.03
N ASP A 357 27.49 9.95 8.89
CA ASP A 357 27.62 10.75 7.65
C ASP A 357 26.31 10.89 6.87
N ALA A 358 25.18 10.57 7.52
CA ALA A 358 23.85 10.82 6.98
C ALA A 358 23.11 11.94 7.71
N ALA A 359 23.82 12.81 8.40
CA ALA A 359 23.28 13.97 9.13
C ALA A 359 23.90 15.28 8.61
N ASP A 360 23.92 15.48 7.26
CA ASP A 360 24.08 16.79 6.62
C ASP A 360 23.04 16.91 5.49
#